data_26e842cc3e594e9195c5bc2d8949302e
#
_entry.id   26e842cc3e594e9195c5bc2d8949302e
#
_cell.length_a   1.000
_cell.length_b   1.000
_cell.length_c   1.000
_cell.angle_alpha   90.00
_cell.angle_beta   90.00
_cell.angle_gamma   90.00
#
_symmetry.space_group_name_H-M   'P 1'
#
loop_
_entity.id
_entity.type
_entity.pdbx_description
1 polymer ?
#
loop_
_entity_poly.entity_id
_entity_poly.type
_entity_poly.pdbx_seq_one_letter_code
_entity_poly.pdbx_strand_id
1 'polypeptide(L)'
;MPKDTSFVCPGSALRVRVSALIVFLFFFVLGTQAARAQQPTTRNEFWPEIDVYINLKPKLRLYLLGTVSKSVEDGELRNARGFEAQNGAHIDYLPNEHVILRAGYRFGSSIGSNDEPFKEHRLLTEQTLRKLLPGGLLLSDRNREDFRFVDGDFSFRYRNRVTIEREFHLLKRRTVTPYVSGEIFYDTRYQTWNRNRLGVGVQTSLRRGPIRKLLLPRRQIILDLYYMRQNDSRSEIQHVNGIGAALAFYF
;
A
#
# COMPACT_ATOMS: atom_id res chain seq x y z
N MET A 1 65.28 10.49 -5.71
CA MET A 1 64.18 10.85 -4.79
C MET A 1 62.87 10.41 -5.46
N PRO A 2 62.24 9.33 -5.01
CA PRO A 2 60.93 8.94 -5.46
C PRO A 2 59.88 9.55 -4.54
N LYS A 3 58.79 10.07 -5.11
CA LYS A 3 57.61 10.58 -4.41
C LYS A 3 56.66 9.43 -4.14
N ASP A 4 56.40 9.15 -2.88
CA ASP A 4 55.33 8.25 -2.42
C ASP A 4 53.94 8.85 -2.71
N THR A 5 53.19 8.20 -3.53
CA THR A 5 51.74 8.45 -3.71
C THR A 5 50.97 7.38 -2.97
N SER A 6 50.56 7.71 -1.74
CA SER A 6 49.63 6.87 -0.97
C SER A 6 48.25 6.86 -1.61
N PHE A 7 47.83 5.71 -2.16
CA PHE A 7 46.49 5.45 -2.60
C PHE A 7 45.55 5.31 -1.38
N VAL A 8 44.71 6.30 -1.18
CA VAL A 8 43.60 6.20 -0.20
C VAL A 8 42.46 5.41 -0.86
N CYS A 9 42.18 4.23 -0.33
CA CYS A 9 41.06 3.39 -0.75
C CYS A 9 39.69 4.03 -0.41
N PRO A 10 38.77 4.28 -1.36
CA PRO A 10 37.46 4.92 -1.07
C PRO A 10 36.41 3.98 -0.47
N GLY A 11 36.78 2.77 -0.03
CA GLY A 11 35.83 1.76 0.44
C GLY A 11 35.29 1.92 1.87
N SER A 12 35.91 2.74 2.71
CA SER A 12 35.53 2.84 4.14
C SER A 12 34.36 3.77 4.41
N ALA A 13 34.19 4.83 3.64
CA ALA A 13 33.12 5.82 3.85
C ALA A 13 31.70 5.30 3.49
N LEU A 14 31.60 4.36 2.56
CA LEU A 14 30.31 3.77 2.15
C LEU A 14 29.80 2.79 3.21
N ARG A 15 30.68 2.01 3.85
CA ARG A 15 30.30 1.05 4.89
C ARG A 15 29.78 1.75 6.16
N VAL A 16 30.36 2.88 6.56
CA VAL A 16 29.91 3.64 7.73
C VAL A 16 28.52 4.25 7.51
N ARG A 17 28.20 4.71 6.29
CA ARG A 17 26.89 5.30 5.98
C ARG A 17 25.75 4.28 5.96
N VAL A 18 26.02 3.05 5.51
CA VAL A 18 25.04 1.96 5.51
C VAL A 18 24.76 1.48 6.92
N SER A 19 25.81 1.35 7.76
CA SER A 19 25.67 0.97 9.18
C SER A 19 24.89 2.01 9.99
N ALA A 20 25.10 3.30 9.76
CA ALA A 20 24.35 4.37 10.42
C ALA A 20 22.87 4.37 10.05
N LEU A 21 22.52 4.06 8.80
CA LEU A 21 21.14 3.97 8.35
C LEU A 21 20.41 2.77 8.97
N ILE A 22 21.09 1.63 9.10
CA ILE A 22 20.56 0.42 9.74
C ILE A 22 20.34 0.65 11.24
N VAL A 23 21.25 1.30 11.92
CA VAL A 23 21.14 1.66 13.35
C VAL A 23 19.99 2.65 13.57
N PHE A 24 19.83 3.65 12.69
CA PHE A 24 18.73 4.61 12.78
C PHE A 24 17.36 3.94 12.56
N LEU A 25 17.24 3.02 11.60
CA LEU A 25 16.05 2.19 11.40
C LEU A 25 15.75 1.29 12.60
N PHE A 26 16.78 0.74 13.25
CA PHE A 26 16.63 -0.12 14.42
C PHE A 26 16.15 0.66 15.66
N PHE A 27 16.65 1.88 15.88
CA PHE A 27 16.17 2.76 16.97
C PHE A 27 14.74 3.29 16.72
N PHE A 28 14.34 3.49 15.46
CA PHE A 28 12.97 3.89 15.12
C PHE A 28 11.96 2.78 15.42
N VAL A 29 12.36 1.50 15.29
CA VAL A 29 11.52 0.33 15.60
C VAL A 29 11.41 0.11 17.13
N LEU A 30 12.45 0.45 17.92
CA LEU A 30 12.47 0.26 19.37
C LEU A 30 11.75 1.38 20.15
N GLY A 31 11.57 2.56 19.55
CA GLY A 31 11.00 3.74 20.23
C GLY A 31 9.46 3.71 20.43
N THR A 32 8.76 2.68 20.00
CA THR A 32 7.29 2.65 20.02
C THR A 32 6.68 1.86 21.20
N GLN A 33 7.43 1.57 22.25
CA GLN A 33 6.95 0.76 23.37
C GLN A 33 6.85 1.52 24.69
N ALA A 34 6.03 2.56 24.79
CA ALA A 34 5.66 3.08 26.11
C ALA A 34 4.34 3.90 26.07
N ALA A 35 3.20 3.24 26.05
CA ALA A 35 1.98 3.76 26.62
C ALA A 35 1.06 2.57 26.99
N ARG A 36 1.22 2.05 28.19
CA ARG A 36 0.32 1.04 28.78
C ARG A 36 -0.79 1.75 29.55
N ALA A 37 -2.04 1.72 29.03
CA ALA A 37 -3.21 1.95 29.86
C ALA A 37 -4.47 1.18 29.40
N GLN A 38 -4.58 0.71 28.16
CA GLN A 38 -5.65 -0.20 27.74
C GLN A 38 -5.02 -1.35 26.95
N GLN A 39 -5.47 -2.59 27.23
CA GLN A 39 -5.00 -3.72 26.42
C GLN A 39 -5.52 -3.53 24.99
N PRO A 40 -4.62 -3.41 24.00
CA PRO A 40 -5.04 -3.19 22.62
C PRO A 40 -5.78 -4.43 22.13
N THR A 41 -6.96 -4.22 21.54
CA THR A 41 -7.65 -5.30 20.82
C THR A 41 -6.90 -5.58 19.52
N THR A 42 -6.59 -6.86 19.28
CA THR A 42 -5.95 -7.28 18.02
C THR A 42 -6.97 -8.02 17.16
N ARG A 43 -7.06 -7.65 15.88
CA ARG A 43 -7.89 -8.32 14.87
C ARG A 43 -7.03 -8.84 13.73
N ASN A 44 -7.44 -9.96 13.18
CA ASN A 44 -6.90 -10.48 11.94
C ASN A 44 -7.92 -10.26 10.82
N GLU A 45 -7.46 -9.75 9.68
CA GLU A 45 -8.33 -9.44 8.55
C GLU A 45 -7.75 -10.00 7.26
N PHE A 46 -8.62 -10.38 6.34
CA PHE A 46 -8.28 -10.74 4.97
C PHE A 46 -8.77 -9.66 4.00
N TRP A 47 -7.88 -9.20 3.09
CA TRP A 47 -8.12 -8.09 2.18
C TRP A 47 -7.92 -8.50 0.70
N PRO A 48 -8.90 -9.14 0.08
CA PRO A 48 -8.89 -9.36 -1.37
C PRO A 48 -9.18 -8.07 -2.12
N GLU A 49 -8.43 -7.85 -3.22
CA GLU A 49 -8.56 -6.67 -4.06
C GLU A 49 -8.47 -7.05 -5.54
N ILE A 50 -9.26 -6.38 -6.38
CA ILE A 50 -9.20 -6.46 -7.83
C ILE A 50 -9.00 -5.06 -8.36
N ASP A 51 -7.93 -4.90 -9.15
CA ASP A 51 -7.56 -3.67 -9.83
C ASP A 51 -7.64 -3.84 -11.34
N VAL A 52 -8.28 -2.88 -12.02
CA VAL A 52 -8.35 -2.87 -13.48
C VAL A 52 -7.81 -1.54 -14.00
N TYR A 53 -6.78 -1.59 -14.81
CA TYR A 53 -6.15 -0.45 -15.45
C TYR A 53 -6.38 -0.48 -16.95
N ILE A 54 -7.01 0.56 -17.50
CA ILE A 54 -7.32 0.70 -18.93
C ILE A 54 -6.63 1.95 -19.45
N ASN A 55 -5.66 1.79 -20.36
CA ASN A 55 -4.99 2.92 -21.00
C ASN A 55 -5.93 3.57 -22.02
N LEU A 56 -6.41 4.78 -21.73
CA LEU A 56 -7.27 5.55 -22.62
C LEU A 56 -6.46 6.34 -23.66
N LYS A 57 -5.33 6.90 -23.22
CA LYS A 57 -4.35 7.65 -24.01
C LYS A 57 -2.95 7.42 -23.43
N PRO A 58 -1.85 7.79 -24.11
CA PRO A 58 -0.49 7.55 -23.62
C PRO A 58 -0.20 8.06 -22.21
N LYS A 59 -0.89 9.11 -21.76
CA LYS A 59 -0.73 9.72 -20.43
C LYS A 59 -1.99 9.65 -19.58
N LEU A 60 -3.04 8.98 -20.04
CA LEU A 60 -4.33 8.94 -19.36
C LEU A 60 -4.81 7.51 -19.21
N ARG A 61 -5.12 7.11 -17.98
CA ARG A 61 -5.53 5.76 -17.64
C ARG A 61 -6.75 5.78 -16.74
N LEU A 62 -7.73 4.94 -17.04
CA LEU A 62 -8.83 4.63 -16.14
C LEU A 62 -8.37 3.54 -15.17
N TYR A 63 -8.62 3.73 -13.89
CA TYR A 63 -8.39 2.76 -12.84
C TYR A 63 -9.69 2.43 -12.12
N LEU A 64 -10.07 1.17 -12.13
CA LEU A 64 -11.23 0.65 -11.40
C LEU A 64 -10.73 -0.25 -10.26
N LEU A 65 -11.35 -0.13 -9.10
CA LEU A 65 -11.02 -0.85 -7.88
C LEU A 65 -12.23 -1.58 -7.33
N GLY A 66 -12.03 -2.81 -6.91
CA GLY A 66 -12.93 -3.53 -6.02
C GLY A 66 -12.15 -4.16 -4.89
N THR A 67 -12.50 -3.87 -3.64
CA THR A 67 -11.87 -4.48 -2.47
C THR A 67 -12.90 -4.87 -1.44
N VAL A 68 -12.58 -5.92 -0.71
CA VAL A 68 -13.39 -6.40 0.42
C VAL A 68 -12.46 -6.56 1.60
N SER A 69 -12.93 -6.28 2.82
CA SER A 69 -12.23 -6.67 4.03
C SER A 69 -13.13 -7.50 4.93
N LYS A 70 -12.57 -8.52 5.55
CA LYS A 70 -13.26 -9.38 6.49
C LYS A 70 -12.38 -9.72 7.67
N SER A 71 -12.96 -9.63 8.88
CA SER A 71 -12.32 -10.12 10.10
C SER A 71 -12.29 -11.65 10.10
N VAL A 72 -11.15 -12.21 10.52
CA VAL A 72 -10.93 -13.63 10.75
C VAL A 72 -10.75 -13.80 12.26
N GLU A 73 -11.71 -14.38 12.94
CA GLU A 73 -11.63 -14.72 14.36
C GLU A 73 -11.50 -16.24 14.50
N ASP A 74 -10.56 -16.70 15.34
CA ASP A 74 -10.31 -18.12 15.65
C ASP A 74 -10.11 -19.03 14.42
N GLY A 75 -9.54 -18.49 13.34
CA GLY A 75 -9.32 -19.25 12.09
C GLY A 75 -10.57 -19.45 11.23
N GLU A 76 -11.73 -19.03 11.68
CA GLU A 76 -12.98 -19.06 10.94
C GLU A 76 -13.34 -17.68 10.41
N LEU A 77 -13.88 -17.63 9.20
CA LEU A 77 -14.46 -16.41 8.61
C LEU A 77 -15.83 -16.17 9.25
N ARG A 78 -15.86 -15.62 10.46
CA ARG A 78 -17.11 -15.37 11.19
C ARG A 78 -17.90 -14.19 10.61
N ASN A 79 -19.23 -14.38 10.56
CA ASN A 79 -20.17 -13.41 9.96
C ASN A 79 -20.56 -12.26 10.92
N ALA A 80 -20.05 -12.23 12.15
CA ALA A 80 -20.53 -11.35 13.22
C ALA A 80 -20.50 -9.83 12.88
N ARG A 81 -19.64 -9.39 11.93
CA ARG A 81 -19.54 -7.97 11.51
C ARG A 81 -19.64 -7.74 10.00
N GLY A 82 -20.08 -8.72 9.24
CA GLY A 82 -20.20 -8.59 7.79
C GLY A 82 -18.86 -8.39 7.05
N PHE A 83 -18.98 -8.00 5.79
CA PHE A 83 -17.86 -7.58 4.95
C PHE A 83 -17.87 -6.07 4.80
N GLU A 84 -16.72 -5.42 4.83
CA GLU A 84 -16.59 -4.07 4.31
C GLU A 84 -16.20 -4.16 2.84
N ALA A 85 -17.08 -3.74 1.95
CA ALA A 85 -16.79 -3.71 0.52
C ALA A 85 -16.61 -2.27 0.05
N GLN A 86 -15.65 -2.06 -0.84
CA GLN A 86 -15.43 -0.78 -1.50
C GLN A 86 -15.26 -1.01 -2.99
N ASN A 87 -15.84 -0.12 -3.79
CA ASN A 87 -15.57 -0.03 -5.21
C ASN A 87 -15.22 1.41 -5.59
N GLY A 88 -14.52 1.60 -6.70
CA GLY A 88 -14.12 2.93 -7.11
C GLY A 88 -13.73 3.02 -8.57
N ALA A 89 -13.87 4.23 -9.10
CA ALA A 89 -13.42 4.61 -10.42
C ALA A 89 -12.57 5.88 -10.34
N HIS A 90 -11.40 5.86 -10.98
CA HIS A 90 -10.42 6.93 -10.91
C HIS A 90 -9.82 7.17 -12.29
N ILE A 91 -9.34 8.38 -12.49
CA ILE A 91 -8.52 8.75 -13.63
C ILE A 91 -7.11 9.01 -13.14
N ASP A 92 -6.15 8.34 -13.79
CA ASP A 92 -4.72 8.58 -13.60
C ASP A 92 -4.20 9.42 -14.76
N TYR A 93 -3.51 10.50 -14.44
CA TYR A 93 -2.71 11.27 -15.37
C TYR A 93 -1.22 11.03 -15.09
N LEU A 94 -0.48 10.58 -16.10
CA LEU A 94 0.94 10.24 -16.03
C LEU A 94 1.73 11.24 -16.90
N PRO A 95 2.07 12.44 -16.37
CA PRO A 95 2.82 13.44 -17.14
C PRO A 95 4.18 12.91 -17.59
N ASN A 96 4.83 12.10 -16.74
CA ASN A 96 6.11 11.42 -16.99
C ASN A 96 6.20 10.14 -16.14
N GLU A 97 7.34 9.46 -16.20
CA GLU A 97 7.59 8.20 -15.47
C GLU A 97 7.74 8.38 -13.95
N HIS A 98 7.97 9.61 -13.49
CA HIS A 98 8.21 9.92 -12.08
C HIS A 98 6.97 10.37 -11.32
N VAL A 99 5.92 10.76 -12.03
CA VAL A 99 4.73 11.38 -11.43
C VAL A 99 3.46 10.70 -11.90
N ILE A 100 2.61 10.34 -10.95
CA ILE A 100 1.23 9.88 -11.20
C ILE A 100 0.31 10.80 -10.39
N LEU A 101 -0.63 11.43 -11.08
CA LEU A 101 -1.72 12.19 -10.46
C LEU A 101 -3.01 11.39 -10.66
N ARG A 102 -3.75 11.20 -9.59
CA ARG A 102 -5.01 10.46 -9.60
C ARG A 102 -6.11 11.30 -8.98
N ALA A 103 -7.28 11.28 -9.59
CA ALA A 103 -8.52 11.77 -8.99
C ALA A 103 -9.63 10.75 -9.22
N GLY A 104 -10.57 10.65 -8.29
CA GLY A 104 -11.65 9.70 -8.46
C GLY A 104 -12.62 9.63 -7.31
N TYR A 105 -13.52 8.68 -7.45
CA TYR A 105 -14.58 8.42 -6.49
C TYR A 105 -14.54 6.97 -6.01
N ARG A 106 -14.86 6.78 -4.73
CA ARG A 106 -15.08 5.46 -4.12
C ARG A 106 -16.40 5.45 -3.35
N PHE A 107 -17.05 4.32 -3.41
CA PHE A 107 -18.16 3.98 -2.55
C PHE A 107 -17.77 2.81 -1.67
N GLY A 108 -18.11 2.88 -0.38
CA GLY A 108 -17.88 1.82 0.59
C GLY A 108 -19.14 1.55 1.42
N SER A 109 -19.35 0.30 1.77
CA SER A 109 -20.45 -0.11 2.64
C SER A 109 -20.10 -1.39 3.37
N SER A 110 -20.71 -1.62 4.54
CA SER A 110 -20.73 -2.94 5.18
C SER A 110 -21.83 -3.79 4.52
N ILE A 111 -21.52 -5.08 4.29
CA ILE A 111 -22.43 -6.04 3.67
C ILE A 111 -22.57 -7.25 4.59
N GLY A 112 -23.82 -7.69 4.83
CA GLY A 112 -24.10 -8.90 5.64
C GLY A 112 -23.84 -8.73 7.14
N SER A 113 -23.86 -7.51 7.64
CA SER A 113 -23.92 -7.20 9.08
C SER A 113 -25.37 -7.25 9.55
N ASN A 114 -25.60 -7.67 10.80
CA ASN A 114 -26.91 -7.54 11.45
C ASN A 114 -27.22 -6.09 11.87
N ASP A 115 -26.20 -5.22 11.88
CA ASP A 115 -26.33 -3.80 12.14
C ASP A 115 -26.65 -3.04 10.85
N GLU A 116 -27.19 -1.83 10.97
CA GLU A 116 -27.38 -0.96 9.81
C GLU A 116 -26.06 -0.75 9.05
N PRO A 117 -26.06 -0.99 7.71
CA PRO A 117 -24.84 -0.86 6.92
C PRO A 117 -24.42 0.62 6.86
N PHE A 118 -23.20 0.93 7.26
CA PHE A 118 -22.65 2.26 7.01
C PHE A 118 -22.50 2.48 5.48
N LYS A 119 -22.64 3.73 5.06
CA LYS A 119 -22.41 4.14 3.66
C LYS A 119 -21.33 5.21 3.64
N GLU A 120 -20.30 4.98 2.86
CA GLU A 120 -19.22 5.94 2.67
C GLU A 120 -19.10 6.34 1.20
N HIS A 121 -19.28 7.64 0.94
CA HIS A 121 -18.97 8.29 -0.32
C HIS A 121 -17.64 9.01 -0.18
N ARG A 122 -16.70 8.78 -1.09
CA ARG A 122 -15.35 9.36 -1.00
C ARG A 122 -14.94 9.92 -2.35
N LEU A 123 -14.67 11.21 -2.41
CA LEU A 123 -13.88 11.82 -3.46
C LEU A 123 -12.42 11.82 -3.02
N LEU A 124 -11.51 11.58 -3.93
CA LEU A 124 -10.10 11.55 -3.60
C LEU A 124 -9.24 12.20 -4.68
N THR A 125 -8.13 12.78 -4.21
CA THR A 125 -6.99 13.16 -5.03
C THR A 125 -5.76 12.43 -4.51
N GLU A 126 -4.83 12.10 -5.42
CA GLU A 126 -3.61 11.39 -5.06
C GLU A 126 -2.47 11.84 -5.96
N GLN A 127 -1.32 12.10 -5.37
CA GLN A 127 -0.06 12.32 -6.05
C GLN A 127 0.92 11.25 -5.64
N THR A 128 1.53 10.56 -6.61
CA THR A 128 2.63 9.62 -6.38
C THR A 128 3.87 10.12 -7.08
N LEU A 129 4.94 10.33 -6.31
CA LEU A 129 6.29 10.65 -6.79
C LEU A 129 7.14 9.38 -6.75
N ARG A 130 7.92 9.15 -7.80
CA ARG A 130 8.72 7.93 -7.97
C ARG A 130 10.15 8.28 -8.34
N LYS A 131 11.12 7.62 -7.70
CA LYS A 131 12.54 7.82 -7.95
C LYS A 131 13.31 6.51 -7.95
N LEU A 132 13.98 6.24 -9.03
CA LEU A 132 14.91 5.11 -9.10
C LEU A 132 16.19 5.48 -8.33
N LEU A 133 16.56 4.65 -7.36
CA LEU A 133 17.75 4.77 -6.55
C LEU A 133 18.85 3.83 -7.05
N PRO A 134 20.12 4.06 -6.65
CA PRO A 134 21.20 3.12 -6.94
C PRO A 134 20.86 1.69 -6.50
N GLY A 135 21.31 0.70 -7.26
CA GLY A 135 21.04 -0.71 -7.00
C GLY A 135 19.67 -1.19 -7.49
N GLY A 136 18.96 -0.40 -8.29
CA GLY A 136 17.67 -0.80 -8.86
C GLY A 136 16.51 -0.77 -7.86
N LEU A 137 16.65 -0.02 -6.77
CA LEU A 137 15.58 0.24 -5.81
C LEU A 137 14.68 1.35 -6.35
N LEU A 138 13.37 1.14 -6.36
CA LEU A 138 12.38 2.17 -6.66
C LEU A 138 11.79 2.68 -5.35
N LEU A 139 11.95 3.98 -5.11
CA LEU A 139 11.30 4.71 -4.02
C LEU A 139 10.05 5.37 -4.56
N SER A 140 8.92 5.17 -3.89
CA SER A 140 7.65 5.84 -4.21
C SER A 140 7.13 6.55 -2.96
N ASP A 141 6.72 7.81 -3.11
CA ASP A 141 6.04 8.61 -2.09
C ASP A 141 4.65 8.98 -2.61
N ARG A 142 3.61 8.49 -1.94
CA ARG A 142 2.23 8.68 -2.31
C ARG A 142 1.51 9.53 -1.27
N ASN A 143 1.05 10.68 -1.68
CA ASN A 143 0.24 11.61 -0.91
C ASN A 143 -1.21 11.51 -1.41
N ARG A 144 -2.16 11.36 -0.50
CA ARG A 144 -3.57 11.17 -0.83
C ARG A 144 -4.46 11.95 0.12
N GLU A 145 -5.45 12.59 -0.46
CA GLU A 145 -6.49 13.36 0.20
C GLU A 145 -7.84 12.69 -0.06
N ASP A 146 -8.54 12.34 1.01
CA ASP A 146 -9.86 11.72 0.97
C ASP A 146 -10.90 12.70 1.55
N PHE A 147 -11.84 13.16 0.74
CA PHE A 147 -13.03 13.90 1.15
C PHE A 147 -14.15 12.90 1.34
N ARG A 148 -14.55 12.65 2.58
CA ARG A 148 -15.38 11.51 2.96
C ARG A 148 -16.71 11.96 3.52
N PHE A 149 -17.78 11.35 3.07
CA PHE A 149 -19.12 11.45 3.65
C PHE A 149 -19.51 10.07 4.15
N VAL A 150 -19.52 9.89 5.47
CA VAL A 150 -19.86 8.63 6.13
C VAL A 150 -21.20 8.84 6.84
N ASP A 151 -22.25 8.16 6.36
CA ASP A 151 -23.62 8.29 6.84
C ASP A 151 -24.13 9.74 6.86
N GLY A 152 -23.64 10.56 5.91
CA GLY A 152 -23.95 11.98 5.80
C GLY A 152 -22.94 12.92 6.46
N ASP A 153 -22.10 12.45 7.36
CA ASP A 153 -21.09 13.25 8.06
C ASP A 153 -19.83 13.45 7.23
N PHE A 154 -19.47 14.71 7.02
CA PHE A 154 -18.25 15.06 6.30
C PHE A 154 -17.01 14.89 7.16
N SER A 155 -15.95 14.36 6.55
CA SER A 155 -14.61 14.34 7.13
C SER A 155 -13.54 14.39 6.04
N PHE A 156 -12.39 14.98 6.37
CA PHE A 156 -11.20 14.97 5.55
C PHE A 156 -10.18 14.02 6.13
N ARG A 157 -9.51 13.25 5.25
CA ARG A 157 -8.39 12.39 5.65
C ARG A 157 -7.23 12.59 4.71
N TYR A 158 -6.07 12.88 5.27
CA TYR A 158 -4.79 12.86 4.57
C TYR A 158 -4.04 11.56 4.85
N ARG A 159 -3.36 11.05 3.82
CA ARG A 159 -2.55 9.84 3.91
C ARG A 159 -1.24 10.06 3.17
N ASN A 160 -0.15 9.68 3.80
CA ASN A 160 1.15 9.59 3.13
C ASN A 160 1.66 8.16 3.23
N ARG A 161 2.07 7.59 2.10
CA ARG A 161 2.68 6.24 2.03
C ARG A 161 4.00 6.30 1.31
N VAL A 162 5.03 5.84 1.97
CA VAL A 162 6.35 5.59 1.37
C VAL A 162 6.50 4.10 1.10
N THR A 163 6.96 3.74 -0.10
CA THR A 163 7.22 2.37 -0.51
C THR A 163 8.61 2.27 -1.11
N ILE A 164 9.35 1.22 -0.75
CA ILE A 164 10.62 0.84 -1.36
C ILE A 164 10.46 -0.56 -1.94
N GLU A 165 10.75 -0.70 -3.21
CA GLU A 165 10.61 -1.96 -3.94
C GLU A 165 11.83 -2.21 -4.83
N ARG A 166 12.04 -3.48 -5.17
CA ARG A 166 13.08 -3.87 -6.12
C ARG A 166 12.60 -5.01 -6.99
N GLU A 167 12.71 -4.83 -8.30
CA GLU A 167 12.37 -5.85 -9.27
C GLU A 167 13.54 -6.85 -9.45
N PHE A 168 13.21 -8.15 -9.41
CA PHE A 168 14.11 -9.25 -9.71
C PHE A 168 13.56 -10.07 -10.88
N HIS A 169 14.39 -10.32 -11.85
CA HIS A 169 14.06 -11.21 -12.96
C HIS A 169 14.41 -12.64 -12.61
N LEU A 170 13.42 -13.43 -12.18
CA LEU A 170 13.55 -14.86 -11.94
C LEU A 170 13.19 -15.61 -13.21
N LEU A 171 14.17 -16.34 -13.81
CA LEU A 171 13.97 -17.08 -15.07
C LEU A 171 13.47 -16.14 -16.21
N LYS A 172 13.73 -16.46 -17.45
CA LYS A 172 13.56 -15.61 -18.66
C LYS A 172 12.19 -14.88 -18.83
N ARG A 173 11.21 -15.04 -17.94
CA ARG A 173 9.84 -14.46 -18.09
C ARG A 173 9.07 -14.21 -16.81
N ARG A 174 9.69 -14.28 -15.62
CA ARG A 174 9.01 -13.98 -14.35
C ARG A 174 9.73 -12.83 -13.66
N THR A 175 8.98 -11.81 -13.32
CA THR A 175 9.44 -10.76 -12.41
C THR A 175 8.83 -10.99 -11.05
N VAL A 176 9.62 -10.78 -10.03
CA VAL A 176 9.20 -10.78 -8.63
C VAL A 176 9.70 -9.48 -8.03
N THR A 177 8.81 -8.73 -7.43
CA THR A 177 9.08 -7.40 -6.87
C THR A 177 8.70 -7.39 -5.39
N PRO A 178 9.60 -7.80 -4.48
CA PRO A 178 9.40 -7.59 -3.05
C PRO A 178 9.40 -6.10 -2.74
N TYR A 179 8.60 -5.71 -1.73
CA TYR A 179 8.51 -4.34 -1.27
C TYR A 179 8.25 -4.25 0.24
N VAL A 180 8.58 -3.09 0.78
CA VAL A 180 8.19 -2.66 2.12
C VAL A 180 7.52 -1.30 2.02
N SER A 181 6.53 -1.04 2.86
CA SER A 181 5.82 0.24 2.87
C SER A 181 5.48 0.69 4.29
N GLY A 182 5.53 2.01 4.49
CA GLY A 182 5.02 2.68 5.68
C GLY A 182 3.96 3.70 5.29
N GLU A 183 2.86 3.76 6.03
CA GLU A 183 1.77 4.71 5.77
C GLU A 183 1.28 5.34 7.07
N ILE A 184 1.02 6.65 7.03
CA ILE A 184 0.45 7.41 8.15
C ILE A 184 -0.84 8.09 7.71
N PHE A 185 -1.73 8.35 8.67
CA PHE A 185 -3.06 8.89 8.43
C PHE A 185 -3.37 10.01 9.41
N TYR A 186 -3.77 11.16 8.87
CA TYR A 186 -4.43 12.23 9.62
C TYR A 186 -5.92 12.23 9.30
N ASP A 187 -6.79 12.28 10.30
CA ASP A 187 -8.25 12.29 10.10
C ASP A 187 -8.88 13.43 10.92
N THR A 188 -9.60 14.33 10.26
CA THR A 188 -10.22 15.49 10.92
C THR A 188 -11.30 15.14 11.91
N ARG A 189 -11.93 13.95 11.84
CA ARG A 189 -12.87 13.48 12.85
C ARG A 189 -12.25 13.31 14.23
N TYR A 190 -10.95 13.03 14.25
CA TYR A 190 -10.18 12.82 15.48
C TYR A 190 -9.16 13.93 15.72
N GLN A 191 -8.99 14.84 14.75
CA GLN A 191 -8.05 15.96 14.76
C GLN A 191 -6.60 15.54 15.09
N THR A 192 -6.21 14.34 14.65
CA THR A 192 -4.90 13.77 14.99
C THR A 192 -4.39 12.78 13.93
N TRP A 193 -3.10 12.49 14.00
CA TRP A 193 -2.46 11.36 13.32
C TRP A 193 -2.83 10.07 14.06
N ASN A 194 -3.93 9.46 13.69
CA ASN A 194 -4.58 8.42 14.46
C ASN A 194 -4.28 7.00 13.98
N ARG A 195 -3.56 6.86 12.88
CA ARG A 195 -3.32 5.54 12.29
C ARG A 195 -1.97 5.49 11.60
N ASN A 196 -1.27 4.38 11.75
CA ASN A 196 -0.13 4.02 10.92
C ASN A 196 -0.26 2.59 10.42
N ARG A 197 0.42 2.30 9.31
CA ARG A 197 0.51 0.97 8.70
C ARG A 197 1.95 0.67 8.33
N LEU A 198 2.39 -0.55 8.60
CA LEU A 198 3.61 -1.12 8.07
C LEU A 198 3.25 -2.34 7.25
N GLY A 199 3.76 -2.42 6.03
CA GLY A 199 3.45 -3.48 5.10
C GLY A 199 4.70 -4.08 4.48
N VAL A 200 4.65 -5.38 4.24
CA VAL A 200 5.61 -6.12 3.42
C VAL A 200 4.84 -6.96 2.40
N GLY A 201 5.33 -7.04 1.20
CA GLY A 201 4.63 -7.79 0.17
C GLY A 201 5.53 -8.17 -1.00
N VAL A 202 4.95 -8.92 -1.91
CA VAL A 202 5.60 -9.38 -3.12
C VAL A 202 4.63 -9.33 -4.29
N GLN A 203 5.03 -8.65 -5.34
CA GLN A 203 4.32 -8.62 -6.62
C GLN A 203 4.97 -9.58 -7.61
N THR A 204 4.16 -10.27 -8.38
CA THR A 204 4.65 -11.14 -9.47
C THR A 204 3.74 -11.09 -10.68
N SER A 205 4.36 -11.08 -11.87
CA SER A 205 3.61 -11.19 -13.11
C SER A 205 3.17 -12.63 -13.34
N LEU A 206 1.86 -12.84 -13.53
CA LEU A 206 1.32 -14.15 -13.85
C LEU A 206 1.65 -14.54 -15.30
N ARG A 207 2.15 -15.77 -15.48
CA ARG A 207 2.48 -16.33 -16.81
C ARG A 207 1.24 -16.46 -17.71
N ARG A 208 1.47 -16.44 -19.02
CA ARG A 208 0.47 -16.82 -20.03
C ARG A 208 0.15 -18.31 -19.93
N GLY A 209 -0.86 -18.65 -19.13
CA GLY A 209 -1.49 -19.98 -19.13
C GLY A 209 -2.56 -20.11 -20.22
N PRO A 210 -3.12 -21.32 -20.45
CA PRO A 210 -4.17 -21.55 -21.45
C PRO A 210 -5.42 -20.70 -21.21
N ILE A 211 -5.82 -20.51 -19.96
CA ILE A 211 -6.97 -19.69 -19.57
C ILE A 211 -6.75 -18.21 -19.95
N ARG A 212 -5.53 -17.69 -19.75
CA ARG A 212 -5.18 -16.31 -20.12
C ARG A 212 -5.13 -16.10 -21.63
N LYS A 213 -4.70 -17.09 -22.40
CA LYS A 213 -4.74 -17.03 -23.88
C LYS A 213 -6.16 -16.87 -24.40
N LEU A 214 -7.11 -17.51 -23.75
CA LEU A 214 -8.52 -17.48 -24.12
C LEU A 214 -9.20 -16.16 -23.74
N LEU A 215 -8.96 -15.66 -22.52
CA LEU A 215 -9.67 -14.51 -21.96
C LEU A 215 -8.99 -13.17 -22.26
N LEU A 216 -7.65 -13.10 -22.27
CA LEU A 216 -6.90 -11.85 -22.29
C LEU A 216 -5.56 -11.96 -23.07
N PRO A 217 -5.56 -12.05 -24.40
CA PRO A 217 -4.39 -12.47 -25.19
C PRO A 217 -3.18 -11.51 -25.15
N ARG A 218 -3.34 -10.22 -24.83
CA ARG A 218 -2.27 -9.21 -24.90
C ARG A 218 -2.05 -8.42 -23.61
N ARG A 219 -2.52 -8.90 -22.45
CA ARG A 219 -2.62 -8.11 -21.23
C ARG A 219 -1.69 -8.63 -20.13
N GLN A 220 -1.26 -7.72 -19.25
CA GLN A 220 -0.47 -8.08 -18.09
C GLN A 220 -1.38 -8.29 -16.87
N ILE A 221 -1.16 -9.38 -16.12
CA ILE A 221 -1.81 -9.64 -14.85
C ILE A 221 -0.71 -9.70 -13.80
N ILE A 222 -0.87 -8.92 -12.73
CA ILE A 222 0.04 -8.91 -11.58
C ILE A 222 -0.75 -9.44 -10.37
N LEU A 223 -0.15 -10.39 -9.67
CA LEU A 223 -0.60 -10.83 -8.35
C LEU A 223 0.28 -10.13 -7.31
N ASP A 224 -0.34 -9.48 -6.34
CA ASP A 224 0.29 -8.90 -5.15
C ASP A 224 -0.18 -9.67 -3.91
N LEU A 225 0.77 -10.20 -3.13
CA LEU A 225 0.51 -10.84 -1.85
C LEU A 225 1.23 -10.04 -0.77
N TYR A 226 0.53 -9.66 0.29
CA TYR A 226 1.11 -8.83 1.32
C TYR A 226 0.58 -9.14 2.72
N TYR A 227 1.41 -8.83 3.69
CA TYR A 227 1.04 -8.70 5.09
C TYR A 227 1.13 -7.24 5.50
N MET A 228 0.18 -6.79 6.32
CA MET A 228 0.13 -5.42 6.83
C MET A 228 -0.23 -5.40 8.31
N ARG A 229 0.56 -4.70 9.11
CA ARG A 229 0.23 -4.34 10.48
C ARG A 229 -0.28 -2.91 10.51
N GLN A 230 -1.52 -2.73 10.97
CA GLN A 230 -2.11 -1.42 11.23
C GLN A 230 -2.20 -1.21 12.74
N ASN A 231 -1.78 -0.03 13.19
CA ASN A 231 -2.03 0.46 14.53
C ASN A 231 -2.97 1.66 14.43
N ASP A 232 -4.02 1.63 15.23
CA ASP A 232 -5.07 2.65 15.25
C ASP A 232 -5.20 3.14 16.69
N SER A 233 -5.11 4.46 16.89
CA SER A 233 -5.17 5.12 18.19
C SER A 233 -6.38 6.07 18.31
N ARG A 234 -7.52 5.65 17.74
CA ARG A 234 -8.80 6.36 17.91
C ARG A 234 -9.27 6.28 19.38
N SER A 235 -10.55 6.19 19.64
CA SER A 235 -11.10 6.07 21.00
C SER A 235 -10.56 4.86 21.79
N GLU A 236 -10.22 3.78 21.07
CA GLU A 236 -9.61 2.57 21.61
C GLU A 236 -8.36 2.21 20.79
N ILE A 237 -7.32 1.72 21.47
CA ILE A 237 -6.11 1.24 20.78
C ILE A 237 -6.46 -0.09 20.10
N GLN A 238 -6.41 -0.09 18.78
CA GLN A 238 -6.67 -1.26 17.96
C GLN A 238 -5.46 -1.62 17.12
N HIS A 239 -5.17 -2.90 17.05
CA HIS A 239 -4.20 -3.46 16.12
C HIS A 239 -4.92 -4.34 15.11
N VAL A 240 -4.59 -4.18 13.83
CA VAL A 240 -5.10 -5.04 12.77
C VAL A 240 -3.92 -5.69 12.07
N ASN A 241 -3.94 -7.01 11.99
CA ASN A 241 -3.07 -7.78 11.11
C ASN A 241 -3.86 -8.11 9.85
N GLY A 242 -3.46 -7.54 8.72
CA GLY A 242 -4.10 -7.78 7.42
C GLY A 242 -3.24 -8.70 6.56
N ILE A 243 -3.84 -9.73 5.99
CA ILE A 243 -3.27 -10.48 4.88
C ILE A 243 -4.05 -10.07 3.64
N GLY A 244 -3.37 -9.57 2.62
CA GLY A 244 -3.99 -9.12 1.39
C GLY A 244 -3.54 -9.91 0.17
N ALA A 245 -4.46 -10.00 -0.79
CA ALA A 245 -4.21 -10.53 -2.11
C ALA A 245 -4.88 -9.63 -3.16
N ALA A 246 -4.09 -8.97 -4.00
CA ALA A 246 -4.59 -8.13 -5.07
C ALA A 246 -4.28 -8.71 -6.45
N LEU A 247 -5.25 -8.66 -7.35
CA LEU A 247 -5.09 -9.00 -8.77
C LEU A 247 -5.24 -7.74 -9.60
N ALA A 248 -4.15 -7.32 -10.25
CA ALA A 248 -4.14 -6.16 -11.13
C ALA A 248 -4.12 -6.57 -12.60
N PHE A 249 -5.09 -6.07 -13.38
CA PHE A 249 -5.25 -6.29 -14.80
C PHE A 249 -4.91 -5.03 -15.58
N TYR A 250 -3.98 -5.12 -16.52
CA TYR A 250 -3.56 -3.99 -17.38
C TYR A 250 -4.02 -4.22 -18.82
N PHE A 251 -4.74 -3.21 -19.38
CA PHE A 251 -5.39 -3.25 -20.69
C PHE A 251 -4.88 -2.13 -21.60
#